data_8591c2d2a81ad24f70fffcd66d61de7f
#
_entry.id   8591c2d2a81ad24f70fffcd66d61de7f
#
_cell.length_a   1.000
_cell.length_b   1.000
_cell.length_c   1.000
_cell.angle_alpha   90.00
_cell.angle_beta   90.00
_cell.angle_gamma   90.00
#
_symmetry.space_group_name_H-M   'P 1'
#
loop_
_entity.id
_entity.type
_entity.pdbx_description
1 polymer ?
#
loop_
_entity_poly.entity_id
_entity_poly.type
_entity_poly.pdbx_seq_one_letter_code
_entity_poly.pdbx_strand_id
1 'polypeptide(L)'
;MSDPHKMLQFLRSISDPTRLQLIGLLAQGPLSAAGLSSSLGLSPTELAPRLEALLSTGVLLQKDDLFALDDTTLQAFRVQQLHRPREFFTPPAYLSHEDAVIIRKLAAPDGSLKRLPKRLNQWMAVLRYVLPVFEPGASYTEKQVNSLLMRFHADTAVLRRFLVDTGMLARERDGSRYWRELGS
;
A
#
# COMPACT_ATOMS: atom_id res chain seq x y z
N MET A 1 -15.19 -10.19 -13.32
CA MET A 1 -14.22 -9.84 -12.24
C MET A 1 -12.83 -10.19 -12.74
N SER A 2 -11.98 -9.19 -12.93
CA SER A 2 -10.60 -9.45 -13.39
C SER A 2 -9.80 -10.08 -12.26
N ASP A 3 -9.08 -11.14 -12.58
CA ASP A 3 -8.24 -11.88 -11.64
C ASP A 3 -6.97 -11.05 -11.33
N PRO A 4 -6.68 -10.70 -10.06
CA PRO A 4 -5.46 -9.98 -9.67
C PRO A 4 -4.18 -10.68 -10.11
N HIS A 5 -4.25 -12.01 -10.24
CA HIS A 5 -3.14 -12.83 -10.69
C HIS A 5 -2.80 -12.56 -12.18
N LYS A 6 -3.82 -12.42 -13.03
CA LYS A 6 -3.64 -12.10 -14.44
C LYS A 6 -3.00 -10.74 -14.67
N MET A 7 -3.38 -9.73 -13.86
CA MET A 7 -2.75 -8.42 -13.94
C MET A 7 -1.28 -8.46 -13.53
N LEU A 8 -0.92 -9.21 -12.48
CA LEU A 8 0.47 -9.36 -12.08
C LEU A 8 1.28 -10.12 -13.14
N GLN A 9 0.70 -11.14 -13.76
CA GLN A 9 1.30 -11.85 -14.89
C GLN A 9 1.53 -10.91 -16.08
N PHE A 10 0.54 -10.06 -16.40
CA PHE A 10 0.69 -9.06 -17.46
C PHE A 10 1.84 -8.07 -17.16
N LEU A 11 1.90 -7.51 -15.94
CA LEU A 11 3.00 -6.61 -15.55
C LEU A 11 4.37 -7.28 -15.68
N ARG A 12 4.49 -8.54 -15.31
CA ARG A 12 5.71 -9.33 -15.51
C ARG A 12 5.98 -9.58 -17.00
N SER A 13 4.95 -9.83 -17.80
CA SER A 13 5.12 -10.08 -19.22
C SER A 13 5.62 -8.87 -19.98
N ILE A 14 5.18 -7.65 -19.62
CA ILE A 14 5.64 -6.41 -20.27
C ILE A 14 7.05 -5.95 -19.83
N SER A 15 7.67 -6.63 -18.87
CA SER A 15 9.09 -6.37 -18.52
C SER A 15 10.07 -6.82 -19.61
N ASP A 16 9.62 -7.58 -20.61
CA ASP A 16 10.39 -7.95 -21.81
C ASP A 16 10.23 -6.88 -22.90
N PRO A 17 11.31 -6.25 -23.39
CA PRO A 17 11.23 -5.19 -24.40
C PRO A 17 10.54 -5.62 -25.70
N THR A 18 10.74 -6.84 -26.13
CA THR A 18 10.15 -7.37 -27.36
C THR A 18 8.63 -7.51 -27.23
N ARG A 19 8.14 -7.94 -26.04
CA ARG A 19 6.70 -8.01 -25.79
C ARG A 19 6.05 -6.63 -25.69
N LEU A 20 6.77 -5.61 -25.19
CA LEU A 20 6.29 -4.22 -25.28
C LEU A 20 6.17 -3.73 -26.72
N GLN A 21 7.13 -4.08 -27.58
CA GLN A 21 7.07 -3.75 -29.02
C GLN A 21 5.88 -4.44 -29.69
N LEU A 22 5.63 -5.71 -29.38
CA LEU A 22 4.45 -6.44 -29.86
C LEU A 22 3.13 -5.74 -29.47
N ILE A 23 2.99 -5.33 -28.22
CA ILE A 23 1.82 -4.58 -27.74
C ILE A 23 1.73 -3.24 -28.47
N GLY A 24 2.84 -2.53 -28.69
CA GLY A 24 2.86 -1.26 -29.41
C GLY A 24 2.42 -1.39 -30.87
N LEU A 25 2.81 -2.45 -31.56
CA LEU A 25 2.33 -2.74 -32.92
C LEU A 25 0.84 -3.08 -32.94
N LEU A 26 0.39 -3.95 -32.03
CA LEU A 26 -1.01 -4.37 -31.93
C LEU A 26 -1.94 -3.25 -31.43
N ALA A 27 -1.41 -2.22 -30.80
CA ALA A 27 -2.17 -1.01 -30.46
C ALA A 27 -2.54 -0.16 -31.70
N GLN A 28 -1.88 -0.38 -32.83
CA GLN A 28 -2.19 0.28 -34.10
C GLN A 28 -3.26 -0.48 -34.92
N GLY A 29 -3.48 -1.75 -34.56
CA GLY A 29 -4.49 -2.61 -35.21
C GLY A 29 -4.10 -4.08 -35.20
N PRO A 30 -5.02 -4.97 -35.57
CA PRO A 30 -4.77 -6.41 -35.63
C PRO A 30 -3.70 -6.75 -36.66
N LEU A 31 -2.80 -7.69 -36.33
CA LEU A 31 -1.74 -8.17 -37.22
C LEU A 31 -1.64 -9.70 -37.20
N SER A 32 -1.25 -10.29 -38.31
CA SER A 32 -0.94 -11.71 -38.41
C SER A 32 0.44 -12.00 -37.78
N ALA A 33 0.70 -13.27 -37.45
CA ALA A 33 2.01 -13.72 -36.97
C ALA A 33 3.13 -13.36 -38.00
N ALA A 34 2.86 -13.50 -39.30
CA ALA A 34 3.80 -13.12 -40.34
C ALA A 34 4.07 -11.60 -40.37
N GLY A 35 3.01 -10.78 -40.18
CA GLY A 35 3.15 -9.32 -40.07
C GLY A 35 4.00 -8.89 -38.85
N LEU A 36 3.76 -9.50 -37.72
CA LEU A 36 4.53 -9.26 -36.47
C LEU A 36 5.98 -9.69 -36.61
N SER A 37 6.23 -10.88 -37.21
CA SER A 37 7.58 -11.37 -37.50
C SER A 37 8.34 -10.38 -38.39
N SER A 38 7.72 -9.93 -39.49
CA SER A 38 8.34 -8.99 -40.44
C SER A 38 8.63 -7.64 -39.77
N SER A 39 7.70 -7.12 -38.98
CA SER A 39 7.85 -5.80 -38.32
C SER A 39 8.93 -5.76 -37.26
N LEU A 40 9.17 -6.90 -36.56
CA LEU A 40 10.16 -6.99 -35.49
C LEU A 40 11.45 -7.69 -35.88
N GLY A 41 11.53 -8.23 -37.10
CA GLY A 41 12.67 -9.03 -37.54
C GLY A 41 12.88 -10.32 -36.78
N LEU A 42 11.79 -10.91 -36.24
CA LEU A 42 11.83 -12.13 -35.43
C LEU A 42 11.46 -13.35 -36.29
N SER A 43 12.14 -14.45 -36.03
CA SER A 43 11.69 -15.75 -36.57
C SER A 43 10.37 -16.21 -35.93
N PRO A 44 9.60 -17.07 -36.58
CA PRO A 44 8.37 -17.65 -36.00
C PRO A 44 8.63 -18.38 -34.67
N THR A 45 9.77 -19.02 -34.54
CA THR A 45 10.18 -19.74 -33.31
C THR A 45 10.48 -18.79 -32.13
N GLU A 46 10.93 -17.60 -32.41
CA GLU A 46 11.16 -16.56 -31.38
C GLU A 46 9.89 -15.80 -31.03
N LEU A 47 9.00 -15.62 -31.99
CA LEU A 47 7.74 -14.92 -31.82
C LEU A 47 6.70 -15.73 -31.01
N ALA A 48 6.56 -17.03 -31.31
CA ALA A 48 5.52 -17.87 -30.73
C ALA A 48 5.49 -17.85 -29.19
N PRO A 49 6.59 -18.08 -28.43
CA PRO A 49 6.55 -18.06 -26.97
C PRO A 49 6.22 -16.69 -26.39
N ARG A 50 6.51 -15.61 -27.13
CA ARG A 50 6.18 -14.25 -26.69
C ARG A 50 4.70 -13.93 -26.85
N LEU A 51 4.09 -14.39 -27.94
CA LEU A 51 2.64 -14.29 -28.15
C LEU A 51 1.89 -15.14 -27.14
N GLU A 52 2.33 -16.37 -26.90
CA GLU A 52 1.72 -17.27 -25.91
C GLU A 52 1.74 -16.66 -24.51
N ALA A 53 2.86 -16.06 -24.10
CA ALA A 53 2.97 -15.37 -22.82
C ALA A 53 1.97 -14.20 -22.69
N LEU A 54 1.70 -13.46 -23.77
CA LEU A 54 0.71 -12.37 -23.77
C LEU A 54 -0.72 -12.90 -23.85
N LEU A 55 -0.98 -13.94 -24.63
CA LEU A 55 -2.28 -14.62 -24.70
C LEU A 55 -2.70 -15.17 -23.33
N SER A 56 -1.76 -15.77 -22.59
CA SER A 56 -2.03 -16.34 -21.25
C SER A 56 -2.49 -15.28 -20.25
N THR A 57 -2.14 -14.01 -20.43
CA THR A 57 -2.63 -12.88 -19.61
C THR A 57 -4.05 -12.44 -19.95
N GLY A 58 -4.57 -12.85 -21.11
CA GLY A 58 -5.84 -12.41 -21.65
C GLY A 58 -5.82 -11.01 -22.25
N VAL A 59 -4.66 -10.36 -22.36
CA VAL A 59 -4.50 -9.02 -22.98
C VAL A 59 -4.48 -9.09 -24.50
N LEU A 60 -4.09 -10.26 -25.05
CA LEU A 60 -4.21 -10.55 -26.47
C LEU A 60 -5.37 -11.52 -26.73
N LEU A 61 -6.03 -11.30 -27.86
CA LEU A 61 -6.97 -12.22 -28.47
C LEU A 61 -6.37 -12.71 -29.78
N GLN A 62 -6.61 -13.96 -30.09
CA GLN A 62 -6.38 -14.51 -31.42
C GLN A 62 -7.73 -14.84 -32.02
N LYS A 63 -7.99 -14.27 -33.19
CA LYS A 63 -9.18 -14.58 -33.99
C LYS A 63 -8.71 -14.89 -35.42
N ASP A 64 -9.00 -16.10 -35.87
CA ASP A 64 -8.46 -16.63 -37.10
C ASP A 64 -6.91 -16.56 -37.08
N ASP A 65 -6.29 -15.94 -38.06
CA ASP A 65 -4.85 -15.74 -38.17
C ASP A 65 -4.36 -14.40 -37.64
N LEU A 66 -5.24 -13.61 -37.01
CA LEU A 66 -4.92 -12.27 -36.51
C LEU A 66 -4.83 -12.22 -34.97
N PHE A 67 -3.85 -11.48 -34.49
CA PHE A 67 -3.71 -11.11 -33.10
C PHE A 67 -4.16 -9.68 -32.89
N ALA A 68 -4.88 -9.42 -31.82
CA ALA A 68 -5.37 -8.10 -31.43
C ALA A 68 -5.27 -7.89 -29.92
N LEU A 69 -5.24 -6.65 -29.46
CA LEU A 69 -5.39 -6.32 -28.05
C LEU A 69 -6.84 -6.52 -27.62
N ASP A 70 -7.03 -7.06 -26.42
CA ASP A 70 -8.34 -7.11 -25.77
C ASP A 70 -8.56 -5.85 -24.93
N ASP A 71 -9.24 -4.88 -25.52
CA ASP A 71 -9.60 -3.62 -24.87
C ASP A 71 -10.44 -3.85 -23.62
N THR A 72 -11.26 -4.90 -23.58
CA THR A 72 -12.10 -5.22 -22.43
C THR A 72 -11.24 -5.60 -21.23
N THR A 73 -10.25 -6.46 -21.42
CA THR A 73 -9.30 -6.86 -20.38
C THR A 73 -8.42 -5.69 -19.94
N LEU A 74 -7.94 -4.86 -20.88
CA LEU A 74 -7.15 -3.67 -20.56
C LEU A 74 -7.97 -2.65 -19.76
N GLN A 75 -9.22 -2.40 -20.12
CA GLN A 75 -10.12 -1.55 -19.36
C GLN A 75 -10.42 -2.12 -17.98
N ALA A 76 -10.63 -3.44 -17.87
CA ALA A 76 -10.85 -4.09 -16.59
C ALA A 76 -9.63 -3.93 -15.66
N PHE A 77 -8.41 -4.03 -16.17
CA PHE A 77 -7.20 -3.75 -15.40
C PHE A 77 -7.13 -2.30 -14.92
N ARG A 78 -7.49 -1.34 -15.77
CA ARG A 78 -7.55 0.08 -15.42
C ARG A 78 -8.57 0.34 -14.31
N VAL A 79 -9.78 -0.20 -14.44
CA VAL A 79 -10.85 -0.04 -13.45
C VAL A 79 -10.48 -0.68 -12.12
N GLN A 80 -9.87 -1.85 -12.13
CA GLN A 80 -9.42 -2.53 -10.91
C GLN A 80 -8.36 -1.73 -10.14
N GLN A 81 -7.45 -1.03 -10.83
CA GLN A 81 -6.48 -0.14 -10.21
C GLN A 81 -7.13 1.11 -9.59
N LEU A 82 -8.14 1.67 -10.28
CA LEU A 82 -8.86 2.86 -9.81
C LEU A 82 -9.83 2.54 -8.66
N HIS A 83 -10.37 1.31 -8.62
CA HIS A 83 -11.39 0.87 -7.66
C HIS A 83 -10.85 -0.08 -6.59
N ARG A 84 -9.53 -0.24 -6.42
CA ARG A 84 -9.04 -0.73 -5.12
C ARG A 84 -9.44 0.33 -4.11
N PRO A 85 -10.43 0.10 -3.24
CA PRO A 85 -10.62 0.98 -2.09
C PRO A 85 -9.28 0.93 -1.37
N ARG A 86 -8.53 2.00 -1.41
CA ARG A 86 -7.48 2.15 -0.41
C ARG A 86 -8.27 2.22 0.88
N GLU A 87 -8.24 1.13 1.63
CA GLU A 87 -8.73 1.16 3.00
C GLU A 87 -7.92 2.25 3.70
N PHE A 88 -8.51 3.43 3.79
CA PHE A 88 -7.92 4.55 4.50
C PHE A 88 -8.34 4.39 5.96
N PHE A 89 -7.35 4.43 6.82
CA PHE A 89 -7.63 4.60 8.24
C PHE A 89 -8.45 5.87 8.45
N THR A 90 -9.58 5.75 9.12
CA THR A 90 -10.39 6.89 9.55
C THR A 90 -9.93 7.30 10.94
N PRO A 91 -9.25 8.47 11.08
CA PRO A 91 -8.82 8.93 12.38
C PRO A 91 -10.00 9.12 13.33
N PRO A 92 -9.81 8.83 14.63
CA PRO A 92 -10.85 9.02 15.63
C PRO A 92 -11.35 10.47 15.70
N ALA A 93 -12.63 10.65 16.01
CA ALA A 93 -13.29 11.96 16.06
C ALA A 93 -12.77 12.90 17.15
N TYR A 94 -12.07 12.38 18.16
CA TYR A 94 -11.47 13.20 19.22
C TYR A 94 -10.23 13.98 18.78
N LEU A 95 -9.65 13.65 17.61
CA LEU A 95 -8.50 14.38 17.06
C LEU A 95 -8.96 15.67 16.39
N SER A 96 -8.14 16.72 16.51
CA SER A 96 -8.32 17.92 15.72
C SER A 96 -8.23 17.60 14.22
N HIS A 97 -8.77 18.49 13.38
CA HIS A 97 -8.68 18.33 11.93
C HIS A 97 -7.22 18.21 11.46
N GLU A 98 -6.32 19.04 12.02
CA GLU A 98 -4.90 19.02 11.67
C GLU A 98 -4.22 17.71 12.07
N ASP A 99 -4.46 17.24 13.30
CA ASP A 99 -3.93 15.96 13.79
C ASP A 99 -4.48 14.80 12.95
N ALA A 100 -5.77 14.82 12.64
CA ALA A 100 -6.41 13.79 11.80
C ALA A 100 -5.78 13.70 10.41
N VAL A 101 -5.43 14.83 9.78
CA VAL A 101 -4.71 14.86 8.49
C VAL A 101 -3.33 14.22 8.62
N ILE A 102 -2.61 14.49 9.71
CA ILE A 102 -1.29 13.91 9.97
C ILE A 102 -1.41 12.41 10.19
N ILE A 103 -2.32 11.97 11.06
CA ILE A 103 -2.51 10.55 11.39
C ILE A 103 -2.94 9.76 10.16
N ARG A 104 -3.84 10.28 9.32
CA ARG A 104 -4.24 9.62 8.06
C ARG A 104 -3.06 9.32 7.13
N LYS A 105 -2.01 10.16 7.14
CA LYS A 105 -0.79 9.95 6.33
C LYS A 105 0.17 8.94 6.96
N LEU A 106 0.17 8.81 8.29
CA LEU A 106 1.10 7.97 9.04
C LEU A 106 0.54 6.58 9.34
N ALA A 107 -0.79 6.46 9.51
CA ALA A 107 -1.44 5.21 9.89
C ALA A 107 -1.59 4.23 8.69
N ALA A 108 -1.54 2.95 9.02
CA ALA A 108 -1.99 1.84 8.19
C ALA A 108 -3.52 1.67 8.32
N PRO A 109 -4.18 0.86 7.47
CA PRO A 109 -5.62 0.63 7.56
C PRO A 109 -6.10 0.11 8.92
N ASP A 110 -5.28 -0.67 9.62
CA ASP A 110 -5.54 -1.21 10.96
C ASP A 110 -5.34 -0.20 12.10
N GLY A 111 -4.92 1.03 11.79
CA GLY A 111 -4.64 2.08 12.77
C GLY A 111 -3.24 2.07 13.35
N SER A 112 -2.41 1.08 13.03
CA SER A 112 -1.00 1.11 13.40
C SER A 112 -0.23 2.18 12.60
N LEU A 113 0.92 2.62 13.12
CA LEU A 113 1.76 3.60 12.44
C LEU A 113 2.75 2.89 11.51
N LYS A 114 2.71 3.21 10.21
CA LYS A 114 3.66 2.69 9.21
C LYS A 114 5.10 3.12 9.50
N ARG A 115 5.26 4.25 10.17
CA ARG A 115 6.55 4.85 10.53
C ARG A 115 6.36 5.88 11.63
N LEU A 116 7.39 6.10 12.42
CA LEU A 116 7.43 7.18 13.39
C LEU A 116 7.70 8.54 12.72
N PRO A 117 7.18 9.64 13.29
CA PRO A 117 7.39 10.98 12.77
C PRO A 117 8.85 11.42 12.79
N LYS A 118 9.18 12.34 11.87
CA LYS A 118 10.49 13.03 11.87
C LYS A 118 10.41 14.45 12.40
N ARG A 119 9.21 15.06 12.46
CA ARG A 119 8.98 16.46 12.85
C ARG A 119 8.19 16.53 14.14
N LEU A 120 8.50 17.51 14.99
CA LEU A 120 7.87 17.68 16.31
C LEU A 120 6.34 17.84 16.24
N ASN A 121 5.81 18.64 15.31
CA ASN A 121 4.37 18.79 15.15
C ASN A 121 3.64 17.48 14.82
N GLN A 122 4.28 16.59 14.04
CA GLN A 122 3.74 15.27 13.75
C GLN A 122 3.80 14.36 14.98
N TRP A 123 4.81 14.51 15.83
CA TRP A 123 4.90 13.80 17.09
C TRP A 123 3.73 14.14 18.01
N MET A 124 3.40 15.42 18.16
CA MET A 124 2.25 15.84 18.97
C MET A 124 0.93 15.21 18.51
N ALA A 125 0.71 15.14 17.19
CA ALA A 125 -0.47 14.45 16.63
C ALA A 125 -0.47 12.95 16.98
N VAL A 126 0.68 12.27 16.85
CA VAL A 126 0.81 10.85 17.20
C VAL A 126 0.58 10.63 18.69
N LEU A 127 1.15 11.46 19.55
CA LEU A 127 0.97 11.30 20.99
C LEU A 127 -0.48 11.50 21.42
N ARG A 128 -1.19 12.49 20.87
CA ARG A 128 -2.63 12.67 21.10
C ARG A 128 -3.44 11.50 20.55
N TYR A 129 -3.02 10.89 19.44
CA TYR A 129 -3.67 9.73 18.88
C TYR A 129 -3.56 8.49 19.77
N VAL A 130 -2.39 8.25 20.39
CA VAL A 130 -2.17 7.07 21.21
C VAL A 130 -2.56 7.26 22.69
N LEU A 131 -2.59 8.50 23.19
CA LEU A 131 -2.85 8.83 24.59
C LEU A 131 -4.15 8.21 25.18
N PRO A 132 -5.27 8.16 24.44
CA PRO A 132 -6.54 7.62 24.98
C PRO A 132 -6.51 6.15 25.37
N VAL A 133 -5.48 5.37 25.02
CA VAL A 133 -5.37 3.98 25.50
C VAL A 133 -4.98 3.91 26.98
N PHE A 134 -4.53 5.03 27.55
CA PHE A 134 -4.23 5.18 28.96
C PHE A 134 -5.41 5.85 29.66
N GLU A 135 -6.07 5.13 30.53
CA GLU A 135 -7.18 5.67 31.32
C GLU A 135 -6.64 6.70 32.33
N PRO A 136 -7.24 7.91 32.43
CA PRO A 136 -6.85 8.88 33.44
C PRO A 136 -6.95 8.32 34.86
N GLY A 137 -5.92 8.54 35.69
CA GLY A 137 -5.86 8.03 37.06
C GLY A 137 -5.51 6.55 37.21
N ALA A 138 -5.48 5.78 36.12
CA ALA A 138 -4.98 4.42 36.16
C ALA A 138 -3.45 4.37 36.20
N SER A 139 -2.90 3.32 36.82
CA SER A 139 -1.46 3.10 36.96
C SER A 139 -1.04 1.87 36.18
N TYR A 140 0.07 1.99 35.47
CA TYR A 140 0.61 0.97 34.56
C TYR A 140 2.07 0.65 34.87
N THR A 141 2.45 -0.61 34.81
CA THR A 141 3.86 -1.02 34.76
C THR A 141 4.44 -0.74 33.38
N GLU A 142 5.77 -0.67 33.24
CA GLU A 142 6.43 -0.50 31.96
C GLU A 142 6.00 -1.56 30.93
N LYS A 143 5.83 -2.82 31.36
CA LYS A 143 5.37 -3.92 30.53
C LYS A 143 3.96 -3.68 29.97
N GLN A 144 3.05 -3.18 30.80
CA GLN A 144 1.69 -2.84 30.37
C GLN A 144 1.68 -1.66 29.39
N VAL A 145 2.48 -0.60 29.65
CA VAL A 145 2.65 0.52 28.72
C VAL A 145 3.15 0.03 27.37
N ASN A 146 4.18 -0.80 27.34
CA ASN A 146 4.72 -1.37 26.10
C ASN A 146 3.66 -2.20 25.36
N SER A 147 2.87 -3.03 26.06
CA SER A 147 1.82 -3.84 25.46
C SER A 147 0.71 -2.99 24.81
N LEU A 148 0.34 -1.88 25.45
CA LEU A 148 -0.64 -0.94 24.90
C LEU A 148 -0.10 -0.21 23.67
N LEU A 149 1.15 0.25 23.72
CA LEU A 149 1.81 0.98 22.63
C LEU A 149 2.16 0.08 21.44
N MET A 150 2.37 -1.22 21.65
CA MET A 150 2.66 -2.20 20.60
C MET A 150 1.57 -2.24 19.52
N ARG A 151 0.32 -1.90 19.86
CA ARG A 151 -0.80 -1.82 18.92
C ARG A 151 -0.60 -0.73 17.87
N PHE A 152 0.20 0.29 18.18
CA PHE A 152 0.46 1.42 17.30
C PHE A 152 1.78 1.32 16.57
N HIS A 153 2.85 0.84 17.23
CA HIS A 153 4.17 0.71 16.61
C HIS A 153 5.07 -0.22 17.40
N ALA A 154 5.94 -0.97 16.70
CA ALA A 154 6.87 -1.91 17.32
C ALA A 154 7.89 -1.22 18.24
N ASP A 155 8.33 -0.01 17.89
CA ASP A 155 9.22 0.79 18.75
C ASP A 155 8.42 1.51 19.85
N THR A 156 8.01 0.75 20.85
CA THR A 156 7.25 1.25 22.00
C THR A 156 8.10 2.13 22.91
N ALA A 157 9.41 1.91 22.95
CA ALA A 157 10.33 2.66 23.79
C ALA A 157 10.37 4.15 23.38
N VAL A 158 10.40 4.43 22.09
CA VAL A 158 10.37 5.80 21.58
C VAL A 158 9.02 6.46 21.87
N LEU A 159 7.89 5.78 21.62
CA LEU A 159 6.55 6.32 21.93
C LEU A 159 6.43 6.62 23.43
N ARG A 160 6.82 5.71 24.29
CA ARG A 160 6.78 5.87 25.75
C ARG A 160 7.63 7.06 26.21
N ARG A 161 8.85 7.18 25.68
CA ARG A 161 9.75 8.32 26.00
C ARG A 161 9.09 9.64 25.65
N PHE A 162 8.57 9.79 24.43
CA PHE A 162 7.92 11.03 24.00
C PHE A 162 6.66 11.35 24.81
N LEU A 163 5.86 10.36 25.22
CA LEU A 163 4.71 10.57 26.10
C LEU A 163 5.13 11.14 27.45
N VAL A 164 6.25 10.66 27.99
CA VAL A 164 6.80 11.17 29.26
C VAL A 164 7.45 12.55 29.07
N ASP A 165 8.27 12.72 28.05
CA ASP A 165 9.00 13.98 27.80
C ASP A 165 8.04 15.14 27.51
N THR A 166 6.84 14.88 26.98
CA THR A 166 5.79 15.88 26.73
C THR A 166 4.82 16.05 27.91
N GLY A 167 5.01 15.31 29.00
CA GLY A 167 4.14 15.37 30.19
C GLY A 167 2.75 14.73 29.98
N MET A 168 2.52 14.02 28.86
CA MET A 168 1.25 13.30 28.62
C MET A 168 1.13 12.04 29.48
N LEU A 169 2.26 11.43 29.83
CA LEU A 169 2.37 10.42 30.87
C LEU A 169 3.38 10.88 31.92
N ALA A 170 3.05 10.67 33.18
CA ALA A 170 4.00 10.76 34.28
C ALA A 170 4.59 9.37 34.58
N ARG A 171 5.73 9.34 35.23
CA ARG A 171 6.36 8.10 35.72
C ARG A 171 7.11 8.30 37.01
N GLU A 172 7.28 7.22 37.80
CA GLU A 172 8.24 7.16 38.88
C GLU A 172 9.69 7.25 38.36
N ARG A 173 10.60 7.74 39.19
CA ARG A 173 12.02 7.90 38.78
C ARG A 173 12.69 6.58 38.41
N ASP A 174 12.27 5.50 39.03
CA ASP A 174 12.79 4.15 38.80
C ASP A 174 12.11 3.44 37.61
N GLY A 175 11.10 4.08 37.00
CA GLY A 175 10.34 3.51 35.87
C GLY A 175 9.39 2.39 36.26
N SER A 176 9.13 2.15 37.54
CA SER A 176 8.25 1.08 38.03
C SER A 176 6.77 1.34 37.69
N ARG A 177 6.37 2.61 37.62
CA ARG A 177 4.98 3.04 37.46
C ARG A 177 4.86 4.19 36.47
N TYR A 178 3.81 4.14 35.68
CA TYR A 178 3.38 5.17 34.69
C TYR A 178 1.90 5.48 34.91
N TRP A 179 1.49 6.71 34.71
CA TRP A 179 0.07 7.12 34.75
C TRP A 179 -0.18 8.34 33.88
N ARG A 180 -1.44 8.51 33.48
CA ARG A 180 -1.94 9.73 32.86
C ARG A 180 -2.60 10.58 33.94
N GLU A 181 -2.23 11.87 34.03
CA GLU A 181 -2.86 12.77 34.99
C GLU A 181 -4.29 13.14 34.60
N LEU A 182 -5.12 13.41 35.61
CA LEU A 182 -6.48 13.90 35.43
C LEU A 182 -6.40 15.33 34.90
N GLY A 183 -6.72 15.57 33.63
CA GLY A 183 -6.72 16.89 33.02
C GLY A 183 -5.62 17.15 31.97
N SER A 184 -4.87 16.15 31.60
CA SER A 184 -3.92 16.19 30.47
C SER A 184 -4.57 15.69 29.15
#